data_718a3c59d371a92c99df86b748511b79
#
_entry.id   718a3c59d371a92c99df86b748511b79
#
_cell.length_a   1.000
_cell.length_b   1.000
_cell.length_c   1.000
_cell.angle_alpha   90.00
_cell.angle_beta   90.00
_cell.angle_gamma   90.00
#
_symmetry.space_group_name_H-M   'P 1'
#
loop_
_entity.id
_entity.type
_entity.pdbx_description
1 polymer ?
#
loop_
_entity_poly.entity_id
_entity_poly.type
_entity_poly.pdbx_seq_one_letter_code
_entity_poly.pdbx_strand_id
1 'polypeptide(L)'
;MGASVQERDRTRLVLKQSIKNAVLSHQKVAEAINDDVVENISSIIEQIINALKKDGTIFWCGNGGSAAQANHLSAEMVGGMFKEKNEPLKSLCLNVDTSFITAWSNDNSFNSIFTRQIQSLSSKNDIVIMLSTSGNSENLILAADYCKQNNVTVVSFTGNDGGKLISLSDYNIHIKSDCTQRIQEMHILIGHIICAEVENYFK
;
A
#
# COMPACT_ATOMS: atom_id res chain seq x y z
N MET A 1 -10.58 33.68 -28.77
CA MET A 1 -11.97 34.03 -28.45
C MET A 1 -12.29 33.55 -27.05
N GLY A 2 -12.66 34.43 -26.10
CA GLY A 2 -12.97 34.03 -24.72
C GLY A 2 -14.37 33.43 -24.62
N ALA A 3 -14.53 32.38 -23.80
CA ALA A 3 -15.83 31.76 -23.52
C ALA A 3 -16.84 32.81 -22.99
N SER A 4 -18.11 32.70 -23.38
CA SER A 4 -19.20 33.59 -22.89
C SER A 4 -19.40 33.43 -21.38
N VAL A 5 -20.02 34.42 -20.72
CA VAL A 5 -20.32 34.34 -19.27
C VAL A 5 -21.16 33.11 -18.95
N GLN A 6 -22.19 32.82 -19.75
CA GLN A 6 -23.05 31.65 -19.58
C GLN A 6 -22.29 30.32 -19.70
N GLU A 7 -21.33 30.24 -20.60
CA GLU A 7 -20.50 29.04 -20.80
C GLU A 7 -19.55 28.82 -19.61
N ARG A 8 -18.99 29.88 -19.04
CA ARG A 8 -18.19 29.84 -17.81
C ARG A 8 -19.00 29.41 -16.59
N ASP A 9 -20.21 29.90 -16.44
CA ASP A 9 -21.10 29.56 -15.33
C ASP A 9 -21.54 28.09 -15.41
N ARG A 10 -21.87 27.61 -16.62
CA ARG A 10 -22.18 26.18 -16.86
C ARG A 10 -21.01 25.30 -16.53
N THR A 11 -19.80 25.64 -16.97
CA THR A 11 -18.56 24.87 -16.67
C THR A 11 -18.30 24.82 -15.16
N ARG A 12 -18.47 25.96 -14.46
CA ARG A 12 -18.30 26.02 -12.99
C ARG A 12 -19.30 25.14 -12.25
N LEU A 13 -20.55 25.06 -12.72
CA LEU A 13 -21.58 24.20 -12.11
C LEU A 13 -21.25 22.74 -12.29
N VAL A 14 -20.82 22.33 -13.50
CA VAL A 14 -20.39 20.95 -13.78
C VAL A 14 -19.19 20.55 -12.92
N LEU A 15 -18.17 21.40 -12.78
CA LEU A 15 -17.01 21.16 -11.93
C LEU A 15 -17.40 20.97 -10.46
N LYS A 16 -18.27 21.85 -9.93
CA LYS A 16 -18.75 21.72 -8.55
C LYS A 16 -19.45 20.38 -8.31
N GLN A 17 -20.28 19.95 -9.27
CA GLN A 17 -20.97 18.65 -9.14
C GLN A 17 -20.00 17.48 -9.22
N SER A 18 -19.01 17.53 -10.13
CA SER A 18 -17.97 16.51 -10.23
C SER A 18 -17.16 16.37 -8.94
N ILE A 19 -16.74 17.49 -8.33
CA ILE A 19 -16.02 17.50 -7.05
C ILE A 19 -16.88 16.85 -5.95
N LYS A 20 -18.16 17.25 -5.83
CA LYS A 20 -19.07 16.64 -4.84
C LYS A 20 -19.23 15.14 -5.04
N ASN A 21 -19.38 14.70 -6.29
CA ASN A 21 -19.53 13.28 -6.62
C ASN A 21 -18.27 12.49 -6.24
N ALA A 22 -17.07 13.03 -6.43
CA ALA A 22 -15.82 12.40 -6.02
C ALA A 22 -15.75 12.20 -4.49
N VAL A 23 -16.11 13.22 -3.71
CA VAL A 23 -16.17 13.13 -2.23
C VAL A 23 -17.21 12.12 -1.79
N LEU A 24 -18.41 12.13 -2.35
CA LEU A 24 -19.46 11.15 -2.03
C LEU A 24 -19.06 9.73 -2.41
N SER A 25 -18.33 9.56 -3.51
CA SER A 25 -17.80 8.25 -3.92
C SER A 25 -16.79 7.72 -2.89
N HIS A 26 -15.91 8.59 -2.37
CA HIS A 26 -14.98 8.24 -1.29
C HIS A 26 -15.72 7.82 -0.01
N GLN A 27 -16.70 8.62 0.43
CA GLN A 27 -17.48 8.32 1.64
C GLN A 27 -18.15 6.94 1.57
N LYS A 28 -18.74 6.60 0.42
CA LYS A 28 -19.38 5.28 0.22
C LYS A 28 -18.41 4.11 0.37
N VAL A 29 -17.17 4.27 -0.11
CA VAL A 29 -16.15 3.21 0.01
C VAL A 29 -15.64 3.13 1.45
N ALA A 30 -15.51 4.26 2.14
CA ALA A 30 -15.12 4.29 3.55
C ALA A 30 -16.20 3.66 4.46
N GLU A 31 -17.48 3.94 4.22
CA GLU A 31 -18.61 3.36 4.95
C GLU A 31 -18.74 1.82 4.75
N ALA A 32 -18.14 1.27 3.68
CA ALA A 32 -18.13 -0.16 3.42
C ALA A 32 -17.09 -0.94 4.25
N ILE A 33 -16.25 -0.26 5.03
CA ILE A 33 -15.37 -0.91 6.02
C ILE A 33 -16.24 -1.43 7.16
N ASN A 34 -16.37 -2.73 7.22
CA ASN A 34 -17.14 -3.45 8.24
C ASN A 34 -16.24 -4.07 9.31
N ASP A 35 -16.84 -4.72 10.30
CA ASP A 35 -16.12 -5.35 11.41
C ASP A 35 -15.12 -6.41 10.94
N ASP A 36 -15.41 -7.17 9.87
CA ASP A 36 -14.48 -8.17 9.33
C ASP A 36 -13.18 -7.51 8.79
N VAL A 37 -13.31 -6.34 8.15
CA VAL A 37 -12.14 -5.57 7.68
C VAL A 37 -11.34 -5.03 8.86
N VAL A 38 -12.03 -4.53 9.90
CA VAL A 38 -11.40 -4.02 11.14
C VAL A 38 -10.62 -5.15 11.83
N GLU A 39 -11.20 -6.33 11.98
CA GLU A 39 -10.54 -7.49 12.59
C GLU A 39 -9.31 -7.92 11.79
N ASN A 40 -9.40 -7.91 10.46
CA ASN A 40 -8.27 -8.23 9.60
C ASN A 40 -7.13 -7.18 9.73
N ILE A 41 -7.46 -5.89 9.82
CA ILE A 41 -6.47 -4.83 10.10
C ILE A 41 -5.81 -5.06 11.45
N SER A 42 -6.57 -5.40 12.50
CA SER A 42 -6.04 -5.72 13.82
C SER A 42 -5.07 -6.90 13.78
N SER A 43 -5.42 -7.97 13.06
CA SER A 43 -4.54 -9.12 12.85
C SER A 43 -3.24 -8.74 12.15
N ILE A 44 -3.29 -7.88 11.13
CA ILE A 44 -2.10 -7.38 10.43
C ILE A 44 -1.20 -6.58 11.37
N ILE A 45 -1.78 -5.70 12.20
CA ILE A 45 -1.04 -4.90 13.21
C ILE A 45 -0.30 -5.84 14.16
N GLU A 46 -0.96 -6.87 14.69
CA GLU A 46 -0.34 -7.87 15.57
C GLU A 46 0.83 -8.60 14.90
N GLN A 47 0.70 -8.98 13.62
CA GLN A 47 1.79 -9.62 12.88
C GLN A 47 2.98 -8.68 12.70
N ILE A 48 2.75 -7.41 12.37
CA ILE A 48 3.80 -6.39 12.23
C ILE A 48 4.53 -6.21 13.56
N ILE A 49 3.81 -6.05 14.67
CA ILE A 49 4.38 -5.95 16.02
C ILE A 49 5.23 -7.18 16.36
N ASN A 50 4.72 -8.38 16.07
CA ASN A 50 5.44 -9.63 16.33
C ASN A 50 6.70 -9.77 15.47
N ALA A 51 6.67 -9.32 14.22
CA ALA A 51 7.83 -9.29 13.34
C ALA A 51 8.91 -8.33 13.88
N LEU A 52 8.55 -7.10 14.21
CA LEU A 52 9.46 -6.08 14.76
C LEU A 52 10.07 -6.53 16.09
N LYS A 53 9.31 -7.17 17.00
CA LYS A 53 9.83 -7.75 18.24
C LYS A 53 10.89 -8.84 18.01
N LYS A 54 10.84 -9.53 16.89
CA LYS A 54 11.81 -10.55 16.48
C LYS A 54 12.93 -10.00 15.61
N ASP A 55 13.12 -8.67 15.64
CA ASP A 55 14.11 -7.95 14.85
C ASP A 55 13.87 -7.99 13.32
N GLY A 56 12.64 -8.30 12.91
CA GLY A 56 12.22 -8.31 11.51
C GLY A 56 12.08 -6.91 10.92
N THR A 57 12.08 -6.84 9.60
CA THR A 57 11.93 -5.62 8.80
C THR A 57 10.59 -5.63 8.06
N ILE A 58 9.93 -4.50 7.98
CA ILE A 58 8.71 -4.32 7.21
C ILE A 58 9.06 -3.71 5.86
N PHE A 59 8.96 -4.52 4.81
CA PHE A 59 9.19 -4.08 3.43
C PHE A 59 7.89 -3.62 2.79
N TRP A 60 7.97 -2.54 2.00
CA TRP A 60 6.83 -1.98 1.28
C TRP A 60 7.13 -1.91 -0.20
N CYS A 61 6.16 -2.26 -1.05
CA CYS A 61 6.29 -2.11 -2.50
C CYS A 61 4.95 -1.91 -3.19
N GLY A 62 5.00 -1.33 -4.39
CA GLY A 62 3.85 -1.08 -5.25
C GLY A 62 4.28 -0.44 -6.56
N ASN A 63 3.33 -0.12 -7.43
CA ASN A 63 3.59 0.55 -8.70
C ASN A 63 2.88 1.90 -8.77
N GLY A 64 3.45 2.87 -9.46
CA GLY A 64 2.83 4.18 -9.69
C GLY A 64 2.41 4.89 -8.39
N GLY A 65 1.13 5.22 -8.23
CA GLY A 65 0.58 5.81 -7.01
C GLY A 65 0.73 4.92 -5.78
N SER A 66 0.64 3.60 -5.95
CA SER A 66 0.89 2.63 -4.88
C SER A 66 2.36 2.58 -4.47
N ALA A 67 3.32 2.85 -5.37
CA ALA A 67 4.73 3.03 -5.02
C ALA A 67 4.96 4.27 -4.15
N ALA A 68 4.27 5.38 -4.48
CA ALA A 68 4.32 6.60 -3.67
C ALA A 68 3.76 6.37 -2.26
N GLN A 69 2.66 5.62 -2.14
CA GLN A 69 2.08 5.24 -0.85
C GLN A 69 3.01 4.31 -0.05
N ALA A 70 3.61 3.30 -0.68
CA ALA A 70 4.59 2.42 -0.06
C ALA A 70 5.78 3.19 0.53
N ASN A 71 6.31 4.15 -0.22
CA ASN A 71 7.39 5.01 0.24
C ASN A 71 6.96 5.89 1.43
N HIS A 72 5.78 6.50 1.35
CA HIS A 72 5.23 7.31 2.40
C HIS A 72 5.04 6.51 3.71
N LEU A 73 4.37 5.36 3.66
CA LEU A 73 4.11 4.53 4.83
C LEU A 73 5.39 3.95 5.45
N SER A 74 6.38 3.60 4.63
CA SER A 74 7.70 3.21 5.13
C SER A 74 8.39 4.35 5.87
N ALA A 75 8.26 5.58 5.37
CA ALA A 75 8.83 6.77 6.03
C ALA A 75 8.13 7.08 7.37
N GLU A 76 6.81 6.89 7.47
CA GLU A 76 6.06 7.04 8.72
C GLU A 76 6.57 6.06 9.80
N MET A 77 6.84 4.82 9.46
CA MET A 77 7.38 3.84 10.42
C MET A 77 8.81 4.17 10.86
N VAL A 78 9.66 4.67 9.97
CA VAL A 78 11.06 5.01 10.30
C VAL A 78 11.14 6.33 11.06
N GLY A 79 10.39 7.34 10.64
CA GLY A 79 10.43 8.70 11.18
C GLY A 79 9.49 8.93 12.36
N GLY A 80 8.46 8.10 12.50
CA GLY A 80 7.34 8.28 13.40
C GLY A 80 6.27 9.24 12.88
N MET A 81 5.00 8.91 13.13
CA MET A 81 3.84 9.73 12.78
C MET A 81 3.57 10.84 13.80
N PHE A 82 3.96 10.61 15.04
CA PHE A 82 3.73 11.53 16.15
C PHE A 82 4.99 12.32 16.49
N LYS A 83 4.85 13.51 17.05
CA LYS A 83 5.96 14.41 17.39
C LYS A 83 6.79 13.94 18.60
N GLU A 84 6.34 12.94 19.31
CA GLU A 84 7.04 12.35 20.43
C GLU A 84 8.24 11.54 19.94
N LYS A 85 9.32 11.51 20.73
CA LYS A 85 10.50 10.70 20.40
C LYS A 85 10.19 9.23 20.61
N ASN A 86 9.94 8.52 19.52
CA ASN A 86 9.75 7.09 19.52
C ASN A 86 11.01 6.39 18.98
N GLU A 87 11.19 5.14 19.36
CA GLU A 87 12.22 4.30 18.73
C GLU A 87 11.90 4.08 17.25
N PRO A 88 12.88 4.22 16.34
CA PRO A 88 12.66 4.02 14.93
C PRO A 88 12.33 2.55 14.64
N LEU A 89 11.27 2.31 13.87
CA LEU A 89 10.85 0.97 13.49
C LEU A 89 11.56 0.54 12.19
N LYS A 90 11.97 -0.73 12.12
CA LYS A 90 12.64 -1.28 10.94
C LYS A 90 11.69 -1.36 9.76
N SER A 91 11.80 -0.43 8.84
CA SER A 91 10.97 -0.35 7.64
C SER A 91 11.77 0.09 6.42
N LEU A 92 11.47 -0.49 5.26
CA LEU A 92 12.15 -0.19 4.00
C LEU A 92 11.19 -0.26 2.82
N CYS A 93 11.14 0.80 2.01
CA CYS A 93 10.43 0.78 0.73
C CYS A 93 11.35 0.28 -0.40
N LEU A 94 10.91 -0.75 -1.12
CA LEU A 94 11.65 -1.34 -2.24
C LEU A 94 11.56 -0.51 -3.54
N ASN A 95 10.87 0.63 -3.52
CA ASN A 95 10.74 1.55 -4.65
C ASN A 95 11.79 2.68 -4.66
N VAL A 96 12.67 2.77 -3.67
CA VAL A 96 13.52 3.96 -3.49
C VAL A 96 14.87 3.90 -4.20
N ASP A 97 15.43 2.72 -4.42
CA ASP A 97 16.68 2.57 -5.14
C ASP A 97 16.46 2.67 -6.66
N THR A 98 16.46 3.89 -7.17
CA THR A 98 16.26 4.17 -8.59
C THR A 98 17.37 3.61 -9.47
N SER A 99 18.61 3.55 -8.96
CA SER A 99 19.75 2.98 -9.69
C SER A 99 19.57 1.49 -9.90
N PHE A 100 19.20 0.75 -8.85
CA PHE A 100 18.88 -0.67 -8.95
C PHE A 100 17.70 -0.90 -9.88
N ILE A 101 16.57 -0.22 -9.68
CA ILE A 101 15.35 -0.42 -10.47
C ILE A 101 15.61 -0.21 -11.95
N THR A 102 16.32 0.87 -12.31
CA THR A 102 16.59 1.19 -13.73
C THR A 102 17.58 0.23 -14.35
N ALA A 103 18.68 -0.10 -13.68
CA ALA A 103 19.68 -1.03 -14.17
C ALA A 103 19.10 -2.45 -14.32
N TRP A 104 18.45 -2.95 -13.26
CA TRP A 104 17.86 -4.28 -13.29
C TRP A 104 16.75 -4.44 -14.34
N SER A 105 15.92 -3.40 -14.52
CA SER A 105 14.88 -3.41 -15.55
C SER A 105 15.46 -3.39 -16.96
N ASN A 106 16.58 -2.69 -17.19
CA ASN A 106 17.26 -2.63 -18.49
C ASN A 106 17.95 -3.97 -18.82
N ASP A 107 18.64 -4.56 -17.86
CA ASP A 107 19.49 -5.72 -18.08
C ASP A 107 18.75 -7.05 -17.92
N ASN A 108 17.63 -7.07 -17.18
CA ASN A 108 16.84 -8.26 -16.88
C ASN A 108 15.35 -8.05 -17.18
N SER A 109 14.55 -7.69 -16.13
CA SER A 109 13.11 -7.46 -16.29
C SER A 109 12.56 -6.59 -15.15
N PHE A 110 11.68 -5.66 -15.51
CA PHE A 110 10.86 -4.93 -14.54
C PHE A 110 10.00 -5.87 -13.68
N ASN A 111 9.61 -7.02 -14.21
CA ASN A 111 8.77 -7.98 -13.47
C ASN A 111 9.51 -8.62 -12.28
N SER A 112 10.82 -8.60 -12.23
CA SER A 112 11.59 -9.20 -11.14
C SER A 112 12.24 -8.20 -10.18
N ILE A 113 11.97 -6.89 -10.28
CA ILE A 113 12.60 -5.84 -9.46
C ILE A 113 12.37 -6.03 -7.96
N PHE A 114 11.17 -6.43 -7.54
CA PHE A 114 10.85 -6.65 -6.13
C PHE A 114 11.38 -8.01 -5.66
N THR A 115 11.17 -9.06 -6.45
CA THR A 115 11.70 -10.39 -6.15
C THR A 115 13.20 -10.34 -5.88
N ARG A 116 13.97 -9.65 -6.74
CA ARG A 116 15.42 -9.56 -6.61
C ARG A 116 15.87 -8.86 -5.34
N GLN A 117 15.20 -7.78 -4.96
CA GLN A 117 15.48 -7.08 -3.71
C GLN A 117 15.12 -7.93 -2.49
N ILE A 118 13.96 -8.57 -2.49
CA ILE A 118 13.53 -9.47 -1.42
C ILE A 118 14.51 -10.64 -1.26
N GLN A 119 14.98 -11.24 -2.34
CA GLN A 119 16.03 -12.28 -2.31
C GLN A 119 17.30 -11.84 -1.59
N SER A 120 17.67 -10.57 -1.73
CA SER A 120 18.91 -10.03 -1.15
C SER A 120 18.76 -9.58 0.30
N LEU A 121 17.57 -9.10 0.68
CA LEU A 121 17.37 -8.32 1.89
C LEU A 121 16.54 -9.06 2.95
N SER A 122 15.63 -9.94 2.54
CA SER A 122 14.65 -10.50 3.47
C SER A 122 15.14 -11.71 4.26
N SER A 123 14.57 -11.87 5.43
CA SER A 123 14.73 -13.00 6.34
C SER A 123 13.36 -13.55 6.78
N LYS A 124 13.35 -14.68 7.49
CA LYS A 124 12.12 -15.38 7.92
C LYS A 124 11.19 -14.60 8.87
N ASN A 125 11.69 -13.55 9.52
CA ASN A 125 10.88 -12.75 10.45
C ASN A 125 10.30 -11.50 9.79
N ASP A 126 10.60 -11.28 8.52
CA ASP A 126 10.20 -10.07 7.80
C ASP A 126 8.78 -10.18 7.25
N ILE A 127 8.17 -9.03 7.01
CA ILE A 127 6.88 -8.90 6.34
C ILE A 127 7.06 -8.06 5.09
N VAL A 128 6.47 -8.49 3.98
CA VAL A 128 6.40 -7.70 2.74
C VAL A 128 4.97 -7.23 2.53
N ILE A 129 4.78 -5.92 2.56
CA ILE A 129 3.48 -5.27 2.33
C ILE A 129 3.44 -4.78 0.88
N MET A 130 2.48 -5.31 0.11
CA MET A 130 2.35 -5.10 -1.32
C MET A 130 1.07 -4.31 -1.64
N LEU A 131 1.19 -3.13 -2.25
CA LEU A 131 0.05 -2.31 -2.63
C LEU A 131 -0.24 -2.45 -4.13
N SER A 132 -1.42 -2.95 -4.49
CA SER A 132 -1.85 -3.15 -5.88
C SER A 132 -3.36 -2.96 -6.05
N THR A 133 -3.79 -1.90 -6.70
CA THR A 133 -5.22 -1.64 -6.92
C THR A 133 -5.91 -2.72 -7.76
N SER A 134 -5.17 -3.39 -8.64
CA SER A 134 -5.69 -4.49 -9.48
C SER A 134 -5.45 -5.89 -8.89
N GLY A 135 -4.48 -6.03 -7.96
CA GLY A 135 -4.02 -7.34 -7.51
C GLY A 135 -3.36 -8.21 -8.58
N ASN A 136 -3.08 -7.64 -9.78
CA ASN A 136 -2.60 -8.39 -10.94
C ASN A 136 -1.26 -7.89 -11.51
N SER A 137 -0.54 -7.03 -10.80
CA SER A 137 0.78 -6.56 -11.21
C SER A 137 1.79 -7.70 -11.16
N GLU A 138 2.37 -8.07 -12.30
CA GLU A 138 3.24 -9.24 -12.44
C GLU A 138 4.45 -9.20 -11.52
N ASN A 139 5.08 -8.03 -11.33
CA ASN A 139 6.22 -7.87 -10.43
C ASN A 139 5.87 -8.12 -8.95
N LEU A 140 4.65 -7.83 -8.53
CA LEU A 140 4.17 -8.13 -7.18
C LEU A 140 3.76 -9.61 -7.05
N ILE A 141 3.16 -10.19 -8.09
CA ILE A 141 2.81 -11.62 -8.13
C ILE A 141 4.07 -12.48 -7.99
N LEU A 142 5.11 -12.21 -8.79
CA LEU A 142 6.38 -12.94 -8.71
C LEU A 142 7.07 -12.76 -7.34
N ALA A 143 6.98 -11.57 -6.77
CA ALA A 143 7.52 -11.31 -5.44
C ALA A 143 6.76 -12.06 -4.34
N ALA A 144 5.42 -12.08 -4.40
CA ALA A 144 4.58 -12.81 -3.46
C ALA A 144 4.80 -14.33 -3.53
N ASP A 145 4.89 -14.87 -4.75
CA ASP A 145 5.20 -16.30 -4.96
C ASP A 145 6.57 -16.67 -4.37
N TYR A 146 7.59 -15.85 -4.58
CA TYR A 146 8.90 -16.04 -3.94
C TYR A 146 8.80 -15.99 -2.42
N CYS A 147 8.10 -15.03 -1.83
CA CYS A 147 7.91 -14.91 -0.39
C CYS A 147 7.27 -16.18 0.18
N LYS A 148 6.21 -16.67 -0.45
CA LYS A 148 5.49 -17.88 -0.06
C LYS A 148 6.40 -19.12 -0.05
N GLN A 149 7.25 -19.27 -1.08
CA GLN A 149 8.21 -20.38 -1.18
C GLN A 149 9.33 -20.31 -0.12
N ASN A 150 9.62 -19.13 0.41
CA ASN A 150 10.70 -18.88 1.37
C ASN A 150 10.22 -18.54 2.78
N ASN A 151 8.94 -18.73 3.09
CA ASN A 151 8.31 -18.46 4.39
C ASN A 151 8.50 -17.01 4.88
N VAL A 152 8.43 -16.05 3.96
CA VAL A 152 8.35 -14.61 4.25
C VAL A 152 6.89 -14.22 4.21
N THR A 153 6.38 -13.59 5.26
CA THR A 153 4.96 -13.22 5.37
C THR A 153 4.59 -12.11 4.37
N VAL A 154 3.49 -12.32 3.65
CA VAL A 154 2.96 -11.36 2.68
C VAL A 154 1.65 -10.76 3.17
N VAL A 155 1.61 -9.44 3.24
CA VAL A 155 0.39 -8.64 3.41
C VAL A 155 0.11 -7.92 2.10
N SER A 156 -1.08 -8.07 1.53
CA SER A 156 -1.44 -7.33 0.31
C SER A 156 -2.59 -6.36 0.56
N PHE A 157 -2.52 -5.22 -0.12
CA PHE A 157 -3.60 -4.24 -0.21
C PHE A 157 -4.09 -4.25 -1.64
N THR A 158 -5.33 -4.68 -1.85
CA THR A 158 -5.92 -4.86 -3.19
C THR A 158 -7.23 -4.10 -3.35
N GLY A 159 -7.66 -3.98 -4.59
CA GLY A 159 -8.97 -3.44 -4.95
C GLY A 159 -9.63 -4.29 -6.03
N ASN A 160 -10.68 -3.79 -6.62
CA ASN A 160 -11.44 -4.44 -7.68
C ASN A 160 -11.95 -5.83 -7.25
N ASP A 161 -11.52 -6.90 -7.91
CA ASP A 161 -11.79 -8.31 -7.54
C ASP A 161 -10.67 -8.95 -6.69
N GLY A 162 -9.63 -8.15 -6.38
CA GLY A 162 -8.48 -8.57 -5.59
C GLY A 162 -7.37 -9.25 -6.38
N GLY A 163 -7.66 -9.71 -7.59
CA GLY A 163 -6.71 -10.33 -8.50
C GLY A 163 -6.03 -11.58 -7.94
N LYS A 164 -4.93 -11.97 -8.58
CA LYS A 164 -4.14 -13.15 -8.19
C LYS A 164 -3.41 -12.95 -6.85
N LEU A 165 -3.12 -11.71 -6.48
CA LEU A 165 -2.32 -11.40 -5.30
C LEU A 165 -3.01 -11.84 -4.00
N ILE A 166 -4.36 -11.82 -3.94
CA ILE A 166 -5.10 -12.34 -2.77
C ILE A 166 -4.70 -13.77 -2.42
N SER A 167 -4.64 -14.66 -3.40
CA SER A 167 -4.34 -16.08 -3.17
C SER A 167 -2.88 -16.39 -2.80
N LEU A 168 -2.00 -15.42 -2.99
CA LEU A 168 -0.58 -15.49 -2.68
C LEU A 168 -0.22 -14.80 -1.36
N SER A 169 -1.18 -14.14 -0.72
CA SER A 169 -0.96 -13.37 0.51
C SER A 169 -1.45 -14.13 1.74
N ASP A 170 -0.74 -13.98 2.85
CA ASP A 170 -1.16 -14.50 4.16
C ASP A 170 -2.27 -13.64 4.76
N TYR A 171 -2.21 -12.32 4.51
CA TYR A 171 -3.23 -11.34 4.92
C TYR A 171 -3.55 -10.42 3.75
N ASN A 172 -4.81 -10.01 3.62
CA ASN A 172 -5.23 -9.14 2.53
C ASN A 172 -6.23 -8.07 3.00
N ILE A 173 -5.94 -6.83 2.69
CA ILE A 173 -6.90 -5.71 2.77
C ILE A 173 -7.50 -5.54 1.38
N HIS A 174 -8.78 -5.87 1.24
CA HIS A 174 -9.48 -5.83 -0.03
C HIS A 174 -10.53 -4.71 -0.06
N ILE A 175 -10.31 -3.70 -0.89
CA ILE A 175 -11.23 -2.58 -1.09
C ILE A 175 -12.13 -2.86 -2.28
N LYS A 176 -13.40 -3.14 -2.03
CA LYS A 176 -14.42 -3.45 -3.05
C LYS A 176 -14.79 -2.18 -3.84
N SER A 177 -13.94 -1.79 -4.77
CA SER A 177 -14.13 -0.66 -5.68
C SER A 177 -13.37 -0.94 -6.98
N ASP A 178 -13.88 -0.47 -8.11
CA ASP A 178 -13.23 -0.46 -9.43
C ASP A 178 -12.53 0.88 -9.74
N CYS A 179 -12.69 1.86 -8.87
CA CYS A 179 -12.09 3.18 -9.02
C CYS A 179 -10.71 3.22 -8.35
N THR A 180 -9.65 3.26 -9.15
CA THR A 180 -8.26 3.26 -8.66
C THR A 180 -8.00 4.33 -7.59
N GLN A 181 -8.53 5.56 -7.77
CA GLN A 181 -8.35 6.64 -6.80
C GLN A 181 -9.01 6.31 -5.46
N ARG A 182 -10.23 5.78 -5.48
CA ARG A 182 -10.96 5.38 -4.24
C ARG A 182 -10.23 4.26 -3.52
N ILE A 183 -9.71 3.28 -4.27
CA ILE A 183 -8.90 2.19 -3.71
C ILE A 183 -7.64 2.74 -3.03
N GLN A 184 -6.88 3.61 -3.72
CA GLN A 184 -5.67 4.20 -3.17
C GLN A 184 -5.95 5.08 -1.94
N GLU A 185 -7.02 5.86 -1.94
CA GLU A 185 -7.42 6.66 -0.78
C GLU A 185 -7.70 5.79 0.45
N MET A 186 -8.30 4.61 0.26
CA MET A 186 -8.53 3.66 1.35
C MET A 186 -7.24 2.94 1.76
N HIS A 187 -6.36 2.59 0.80
CA HIS A 187 -5.06 1.99 1.11
C HIS A 187 -4.21 2.91 2.00
N ILE A 188 -4.15 4.22 1.68
CA ILE A 188 -3.37 5.15 2.50
C ILE A 188 -4.01 5.40 3.87
N LEU A 189 -5.34 5.49 3.96
CA LEU A 189 -6.06 5.60 5.22
C LEU A 189 -5.74 4.42 6.15
N ILE A 190 -5.89 3.20 5.65
CA ILE A 190 -5.64 1.98 6.43
C ILE A 190 -4.14 1.85 6.76
N GLY A 191 -3.27 2.20 5.81
CA GLY A 191 -1.83 2.25 6.03
C GLY A 191 -1.44 3.18 7.19
N HIS A 192 -2.04 4.38 7.27
CA HIS A 192 -1.85 5.31 8.39
C HIS A 192 -2.35 4.71 9.72
N ILE A 193 -3.51 4.06 9.73
CA ILE A 193 -4.04 3.39 10.92
C ILE A 193 -3.04 2.34 11.42
N ILE A 194 -2.53 1.49 10.50
CA ILE A 194 -1.56 0.45 10.86
C ILE A 194 -0.28 1.08 11.42
N CYS A 195 0.30 2.08 10.74
CA CYS A 195 1.52 2.75 11.21
C CYS A 195 1.31 3.38 12.59
N ALA A 196 0.20 4.07 12.80
CA ALA A 196 -0.14 4.72 14.07
C ALA A 196 -0.28 3.72 15.22
N GLU A 197 -1.00 2.62 15.02
CA GLU A 197 -1.21 1.62 16.06
C GLU A 197 0.06 0.81 16.35
N VAL A 198 0.87 0.51 15.34
CA VAL A 198 2.19 -0.11 15.55
C VAL A 198 3.10 0.83 16.35
N GLU A 199 3.17 2.12 15.99
CA GLU A 199 3.96 3.11 16.73
C GLU A 199 3.47 3.25 18.17
N ASN A 200 2.15 3.31 18.41
CA ASN A 200 1.55 3.38 19.73
C ASN A 200 1.93 2.19 20.62
N TYR A 201 2.10 1.01 20.03
CA TYR A 201 2.51 -0.18 20.79
C TYR A 201 3.96 -0.10 21.30
N PHE A 202 4.86 0.58 20.56
CA PHE A 202 6.29 0.70 20.91
C PHE A 202 6.62 1.98 21.71
N LYS A 203 5.63 2.80 22.06
CA LYS A 203 5.77 3.92 23.00
C LYS A 203 5.91 3.40 24.41
#